data_eebb168e820567837c83e78c9aac507e
#
_entry.id   eebb168e820567837c83e78c9aac507e
#
_cell.length_a   1.000
_cell.length_b   1.000
_cell.length_c   1.000
_cell.angle_alpha   90.00
_cell.angle_beta   90.00
_cell.angle_gamma   90.00
#
_symmetry.space_group_name_H-M   'P 1'
#
loop_
_entity.id
_entity.type
_entity.pdbx_description
1 polymer ?
#
loop_
_entity_poly.entity_id
_entity_poly.type
_entity_poly.pdbx_seq_one_letter_code
_entity_poly.pdbx_strand_id
1 'polypeptide(L)'
;MKRVTGKLQISQLRSLTLATCLFTLPGLALAQDAQSRDIIEGIQDGERVELKLPDPEEQLPLEDLRKFTEVFARIKDAYVEEVSDSELLESAIKGMLSDLDPHSTYLAPKDYEELEESTSGEFGGLGIEVGMENGFVKVISPIDDTPAQKAGVQAGDLIIKLDEKPVKGMSLEEAVNLMRGKPGSVLTLTIMREGETAPIEIDVTRDIIKVTSIKSRMIENGYGYVRITQFQAETGKQFLKALNDLKDEHGSDLDGLVIDLRNNPGGVLQAAVETADALIDEGLIVYTEGRIQSSRLRFSAKPGDVMADTPIVVLINGGSASASEILAGALQDHERAVIMGTQSFGKGSVQTVIPLDETHAIKMTTARYFTPDGRSIQATGIKPDIEVRPAELTELDSRPFFTEADLTGHLTGENEEKAREQREQQAKTEQSAANRDYQLRSALNLLKGMRILNRKDDSGQQGKDQ
;
A
#
# COMPACT_ATOMS: atom_id res chain seq x y z
N MET A 1 -3.85 -53.39 44.80
CA MET A 1 -3.01 -54.60 44.77
C MET A 1 -1.68 -54.23 44.12
N LYS A 2 -0.58 -54.49 44.92
CA LYS A 2 0.84 -54.59 44.57
C LYS A 2 1.47 -53.37 43.84
N ARG A 3 2.25 -52.42 44.49
CA ARG A 3 3.52 -52.50 45.15
C ARG A 3 4.59 -53.26 44.35
N VAL A 4 5.72 -52.51 44.05
CA VAL A 4 7.12 -52.79 44.46
C VAL A 4 8.00 -51.78 43.70
N THR A 5 8.62 -50.75 44.22
CA THR A 5 9.82 -50.57 45.08
C THR A 5 11.15 -51.12 44.53
N GLY A 6 12.16 -50.26 44.54
CA GLY A 6 13.59 -50.61 44.48
C GLY A 6 14.44 -49.44 44.01
N LYS A 7 14.91 -48.57 44.86
CA LYS A 7 16.15 -48.47 45.68
C LYS A 7 17.42 -48.24 44.81
N LEU A 8 17.94 -47.04 44.90
CA LEU A 8 19.21 -46.53 45.51
C LEU A 8 20.40 -47.47 45.48
N GLN A 9 21.50 -46.99 44.96
CA GLN A 9 22.80 -47.14 45.59
C GLN A 9 23.81 -46.05 45.24
N ILE A 10 24.35 -45.44 46.29
CA ILE A 10 25.46 -44.51 46.45
C ILE A 10 26.73 -45.34 46.67
N SER A 11 27.86 -44.96 46.10
CA SER A 11 29.19 -45.12 46.69
C SER A 11 30.24 -44.44 45.80
N GLN A 12 30.88 -43.54 46.33
CA GLN A 12 32.08 -43.37 47.12
C GLN A 12 33.18 -42.62 46.32
N LEU A 13 33.42 -41.46 46.70
CA LEU A 13 34.65 -40.84 47.24
C LEU A 13 35.99 -41.52 46.91
N ARG A 14 36.88 -40.76 46.32
CA ARG A 14 38.28 -40.70 46.80
C ARG A 14 38.96 -39.39 46.35
N SER A 15 39.41 -38.67 47.36
CA SER A 15 40.35 -37.55 47.38
C SER A 15 41.75 -37.95 46.84
N LEU A 16 42.47 -37.05 46.23
CA LEU A 16 43.83 -36.64 46.72
C LEU A 16 44.49 -35.68 45.72
N THR A 17 44.94 -34.64 46.27
CA THR A 17 46.20 -33.88 46.33
C THR A 17 46.48 -32.80 45.30
N LEU A 18 46.67 -31.68 45.94
CA LEU A 18 47.36 -30.44 45.56
C LEU A 18 48.58 -30.66 44.67
N ALA A 19 48.70 -29.85 43.62
CA ALA A 19 49.98 -29.36 43.12
C ALA A 19 49.83 -27.96 42.60
N THR A 20 50.34 -27.04 43.36
CA THR A 20 50.54 -25.62 43.04
C THR A 20 51.54 -25.50 41.91
N CYS A 21 51.19 -24.98 40.76
CA CYS A 21 52.10 -24.40 39.78
C CYS A 21 51.65 -23.03 39.37
N LEU A 22 52.29 -22.03 39.96
CA LEU A 22 52.27 -20.66 39.44
C LEU A 22 52.89 -20.66 38.04
N PHE A 23 52.10 -20.34 37.00
CA PHE A 23 52.63 -19.85 35.74
C PHE A 23 51.89 -18.60 35.36
N THR A 24 52.60 -17.50 35.38
CA THR A 24 52.27 -16.20 34.84
C THR A 24 51.99 -16.33 33.35
N LEU A 25 50.78 -16.06 32.94
CA LEU A 25 50.44 -15.83 31.54
C LEU A 25 50.17 -14.33 31.33
N PRO A 26 50.79 -13.73 30.33
CA PRO A 26 50.48 -12.36 29.94
C PRO A 26 49.19 -12.33 29.15
N GLY A 27 48.46 -11.26 29.36
CA GLY A 27 47.24 -10.85 28.71
C GLY A 27 46.98 -11.31 27.27
N LEU A 28 45.96 -12.11 27.16
CA LEU A 28 45.14 -12.24 25.94
C LEU A 28 43.71 -12.26 26.45
N ALA A 29 43.19 -11.12 26.65
CA ALA A 29 41.74 -10.92 26.84
C ALA A 29 41.33 -9.65 26.11
N LEU A 30 40.27 -9.81 25.36
CA LEU A 30 39.47 -8.73 24.80
C LEU A 30 39.97 -8.08 23.48
N ALA A 31 39.91 -8.86 22.41
CA ALA A 31 39.81 -8.34 21.07
C ALA A 31 38.74 -9.15 20.30
N GLN A 32 37.51 -9.19 20.82
CA GLN A 32 36.43 -9.91 20.16
C GLN A 32 35.06 -9.22 20.31
N ASP A 33 35.02 -7.92 20.56
CA ASP A 33 33.71 -7.20 20.61
C ASP A 33 33.68 -5.84 19.91
N ALA A 34 34.68 -5.54 19.08
CA ALA A 34 34.69 -4.26 18.34
C ALA A 34 34.07 -4.34 16.95
N GLN A 35 33.74 -5.52 16.44
CA GLN A 35 33.22 -5.68 15.08
C GLN A 35 31.68 -5.71 14.97
N SER A 36 30.96 -5.77 16.08
CA SER A 36 29.48 -5.87 16.06
C SER A 36 28.75 -4.53 16.29
N ARG A 37 29.46 -3.41 16.43
CA ARG A 37 28.87 -2.10 16.67
C ARG A 37 28.77 -1.21 15.42
N ASP A 38 29.31 -1.64 14.29
CA ASP A 38 29.42 -0.81 13.08
C ASP A 38 28.37 -1.16 12.01
N ILE A 39 27.38 -1.99 12.33
CA ILE A 39 26.35 -2.42 11.41
C ILE A 39 25.00 -1.99 11.97
N ILE A 40 24.31 -1.13 11.25
CA ILE A 40 22.89 -0.82 11.50
C ILE A 40 22.06 -1.70 10.57
N GLU A 41 21.19 -2.53 11.14
CA GLU A 41 20.17 -3.25 10.39
C GLU A 41 19.01 -2.28 10.11
N GLY A 42 18.78 -1.98 8.84
CA GLY A 42 17.59 -1.27 8.37
C GLY A 42 16.59 -2.25 7.72
N ILE A 43 15.36 -1.87 7.67
CA ILE A 43 14.34 -2.63 6.91
C ILE A 43 14.07 -1.86 5.62
N GLN A 44 14.39 -2.46 4.49
CA GLN A 44 14.02 -1.99 3.16
C GLN A 44 13.07 -3.02 2.57
N ASP A 45 11.81 -2.62 2.34
CA ASP A 45 10.77 -3.46 1.70
C ASP A 45 10.56 -4.83 2.37
N GLY A 46 10.73 -4.90 3.70
CA GLY A 46 10.61 -6.14 4.49
C GLY A 46 11.87 -7.01 4.53
N GLU A 47 12.95 -6.63 3.82
CA GLU A 47 14.25 -7.27 3.93
C GLU A 47 15.20 -6.47 4.84
N ARG A 48 16.01 -7.20 5.62
CA ARG A 48 17.04 -6.58 6.47
C ARG A 48 18.21 -6.11 5.62
N VAL A 49 18.50 -4.82 5.67
CA VAL A 49 19.65 -4.20 5.01
C VAL A 49 20.69 -3.83 6.06
N GLU A 50 21.88 -4.34 5.92
CA GLU A 50 23.03 -3.97 6.77
C GLU A 50 23.68 -2.69 6.25
N LEU A 51 23.58 -1.60 7.00
CA LEU A 51 24.30 -0.35 6.76
C LEU A 51 25.54 -0.33 7.66
N LYS A 52 26.72 -0.42 7.06
CA LYS A 52 27.97 -0.26 7.80
C LYS A 52 28.19 1.23 8.12
N LEU A 53 28.24 1.56 9.40
CA LEU A 53 28.64 2.90 9.83
C LEU A 53 30.11 3.15 9.48
N PRO A 54 30.47 4.37 9.04
CA PRO A 54 31.87 4.76 8.94
C PRO A 54 32.52 4.77 10.32
N ASP A 55 33.81 4.40 10.37
CA ASP A 55 34.57 4.36 11.60
C ASP A 55 34.48 5.72 12.33
N PRO A 56 34.04 5.76 13.60
CA PRO A 56 33.85 7.01 14.33
C PRO A 56 35.11 7.85 14.48
N GLU A 57 36.30 7.22 14.38
CA GLU A 57 37.56 7.91 14.52
C GLU A 57 38.02 8.63 13.24
N GLU A 58 37.44 8.32 12.09
CA GLU A 58 37.96 8.88 10.82
C GLU A 58 37.38 10.23 10.42
N GLN A 59 36.27 10.75 10.97
CA GLN A 59 35.62 11.86 10.25
C GLN A 59 34.68 12.81 11.00
N LEU A 60 34.66 12.89 12.28
CA LEU A 60 33.92 13.98 12.91
C LEU A 60 34.75 15.26 12.93
N PRO A 61 34.37 16.31 12.19
CA PRO A 61 35.10 17.57 12.19
C PRO A 61 34.93 18.27 13.54
N LEU A 62 35.89 18.09 14.43
CA LEU A 62 35.83 18.61 15.81
C LEU A 62 35.58 20.11 15.89
N GLU A 63 36.04 20.89 14.90
CA GLU A 63 35.77 22.33 14.84
C GLU A 63 34.30 22.63 14.54
N ASP A 64 33.66 21.84 13.67
CA ASP A 64 32.26 22.04 13.32
C ASP A 64 31.33 21.53 14.44
N LEU A 65 31.70 20.45 15.12
CA LEU A 65 31.01 20.02 16.34
C LEU A 65 31.10 21.07 17.46
N ARG A 66 32.26 21.75 17.60
CA ARG A 66 32.38 22.83 18.57
C ARG A 66 31.48 24.02 18.21
N LYS A 67 31.39 24.40 16.93
CA LYS A 67 30.44 25.42 16.45
C LYS A 67 29.00 25.01 16.73
N PHE A 68 28.63 23.75 16.46
CA PHE A 68 27.30 23.22 16.73
C PHE A 68 26.96 23.35 18.21
N THR A 69 27.84 22.90 19.12
CA THR A 69 27.60 22.98 20.57
C THR A 69 27.57 24.43 21.07
N GLU A 70 28.34 25.34 20.49
CA GLU A 70 28.27 26.77 20.81
C GLU A 70 26.91 27.37 20.42
N VAL A 71 26.43 27.07 19.21
CA VAL A 71 25.09 27.52 18.76
C VAL A 71 24.00 26.96 19.65
N PHE A 72 24.08 25.67 19.98
CA PHE A 72 23.14 25.00 20.88
C PHE A 72 23.07 25.69 22.26
N ALA A 73 24.24 25.96 22.86
CA ALA A 73 24.30 26.67 24.15
C ALA A 73 23.73 28.09 24.06
N ARG A 74 24.06 28.83 22.98
CA ARG A 74 23.54 30.20 22.79
C ARG A 74 22.00 30.25 22.64
N ILE A 75 21.41 29.26 21.95
CA ILE A 75 19.95 29.17 21.87
C ILE A 75 19.34 28.96 23.25
N LYS A 76 19.88 28.04 24.03
CA LYS A 76 19.39 27.78 25.40
C LYS A 76 19.51 29.00 26.31
N ASP A 77 20.59 29.75 26.19
CA ASP A 77 20.88 30.86 27.06
C ASP A 77 20.14 32.16 26.68
N ALA A 78 19.82 32.34 25.39
CA ALA A 78 19.38 33.64 24.88
C ALA A 78 18.04 33.63 24.13
N TYR A 79 17.45 32.47 23.84
CA TYR A 79 16.15 32.41 23.18
C TYR A 79 15.06 32.94 24.11
N VAL A 80 14.02 33.56 23.54
CA VAL A 80 12.94 34.25 24.31
C VAL A 80 12.09 33.31 25.16
N GLU A 81 12.04 32.04 24.80
CA GLU A 81 11.31 30.99 25.53
C GLU A 81 12.28 29.88 25.96
N GLU A 82 11.94 29.14 27.01
CA GLU A 82 12.72 27.98 27.42
C GLU A 82 12.51 26.86 26.41
N VAL A 83 13.61 26.28 25.93
CA VAL A 83 13.61 25.12 24.99
C VAL A 83 14.42 23.98 25.63
N SER A 84 13.86 22.78 25.63
CA SER A 84 14.55 21.61 26.16
C SER A 84 15.67 21.12 25.27
N ASP A 85 16.64 20.42 25.85
CA ASP A 85 17.75 19.81 25.11
C ASP A 85 17.26 18.82 24.06
N SER A 86 16.24 18.05 24.41
CA SER A 86 15.63 17.04 23.51
C SER A 86 15.00 17.70 22.28
N GLU A 87 14.23 18.76 22.47
CA GLU A 87 13.59 19.50 21.36
C GLU A 87 14.62 20.13 20.41
N LEU A 88 15.69 20.69 20.95
CA LEU A 88 16.76 21.27 20.13
C LEU A 88 17.53 20.21 19.33
N LEU A 89 17.84 19.07 19.97
CA LEU A 89 18.53 17.96 19.29
C LEU A 89 17.65 17.33 18.22
N GLU A 90 16.39 17.08 18.52
CA GLU A 90 15.43 16.57 17.55
C GLU A 90 15.24 17.52 16.35
N SER A 91 15.16 18.83 16.63
CA SER A 91 15.07 19.85 15.57
C SER A 91 16.33 19.88 14.69
N ALA A 92 17.51 19.68 15.31
CA ALA A 92 18.77 19.59 14.57
C ALA A 92 18.81 18.35 13.66
N ILE A 93 18.37 17.19 14.15
CA ILE A 93 18.28 15.95 13.35
C ILE A 93 17.30 16.12 12.20
N LYS A 94 16.12 16.69 12.48
CA LYS A 94 15.13 17.01 11.43
C LYS A 94 15.70 17.93 10.36
N GLY A 95 16.44 18.97 10.78
CA GLY A 95 17.11 19.88 9.86
C GLY A 95 18.12 19.19 8.95
N MET A 96 19.00 18.35 9.50
CA MET A 96 19.98 17.60 8.71
C MET A 96 19.33 16.71 7.64
N LEU A 97 18.19 16.09 7.94
CA LEU A 97 17.52 15.21 7.00
C LEU A 97 16.72 15.96 5.94
N SER A 98 16.02 17.02 6.35
CA SER A 98 15.21 17.83 5.43
C SER A 98 16.04 18.59 4.38
N ASP A 99 17.30 18.86 4.68
CA ASP A 99 18.23 19.50 3.73
C ASP A 99 18.77 18.53 2.67
N LEU A 100 18.59 17.22 2.82
CA LEU A 100 19.05 16.24 1.83
C LEU A 100 18.11 16.18 0.62
N ASP A 101 16.82 16.00 0.87
CA ASP A 101 15.77 15.90 -0.13
C ASP A 101 14.38 15.97 0.53
N PRO A 102 13.27 16.18 -0.26
CA PRO A 102 11.91 16.33 0.30
C PRO A 102 11.33 15.05 0.93
N HIS A 103 12.00 13.92 0.83
CA HIS A 103 11.51 12.62 1.26
C HIS A 103 12.26 12.05 2.45
N SER A 104 13.47 12.58 2.72
CA SER A 104 14.26 12.21 3.89
C SER A 104 13.75 12.93 5.12
N THR A 105 13.45 12.19 6.19
CA THR A 105 12.89 12.76 7.41
C THR A 105 13.21 11.93 8.64
N TYR A 106 13.22 12.58 9.80
CA TYR A 106 13.19 11.92 11.10
C TYR A 106 11.76 11.55 11.45
N LEU A 107 11.56 10.33 11.90
CA LEU A 107 10.28 9.81 12.32
C LEU A 107 10.24 9.78 13.85
N ALA A 108 9.49 10.70 14.43
CA ALA A 108 9.11 10.67 15.84
C ALA A 108 8.12 9.52 16.11
N PRO A 109 7.82 9.16 17.36
CA PRO A 109 7.02 7.97 17.66
C PRO A 109 5.70 7.90 16.92
N LYS A 110 4.97 9.00 16.83
CA LYS A 110 3.69 9.07 16.10
C LYS A 110 3.87 8.87 14.60
N ASP A 111 4.87 9.54 13.99
CA ASP A 111 5.13 9.44 12.56
C ASP A 111 5.61 8.04 12.17
N TYR A 112 6.36 7.38 13.07
CA TYR A 112 6.82 6.02 12.84
C TYR A 112 5.69 5.00 12.93
N GLU A 113 4.82 5.12 13.94
CA GLU A 113 3.60 4.31 14.08
C GLU A 113 2.66 4.49 12.85
N GLU A 114 2.43 5.73 12.40
CA GLU A 114 1.63 6.01 11.20
C GLU A 114 2.23 5.40 9.93
N LEU A 115 3.56 5.39 9.81
CA LEU A 115 4.24 4.74 8.69
C LEU A 115 4.07 3.22 8.74
N GLU A 116 4.24 2.60 9.91
CA GLU A 116 4.05 1.15 10.09
C GLU A 116 2.60 0.75 9.78
N GLU A 117 1.60 1.50 10.29
CA GLU A 117 0.19 1.28 9.97
C GLU A 117 -0.10 1.39 8.47
N SER A 118 0.43 2.43 7.82
CA SER A 118 0.21 2.64 6.38
C SER A 118 0.86 1.56 5.52
N THR A 119 2.00 1.03 5.97
CA THR A 119 2.77 0.00 5.26
C THR A 119 2.16 -1.39 5.46
N SER A 120 1.79 -1.73 6.69
CA SER A 120 1.13 -3.01 7.00
C SER A 120 -0.31 -3.06 6.49
N GLY A 121 -1.01 -1.93 6.50
CA GLY A 121 -2.46 -1.86 6.29
C GLY A 121 -3.25 -2.32 7.51
N GLU A 122 -2.59 -2.41 8.66
CA GLU A 122 -3.15 -2.84 9.93
C GLU A 122 -3.01 -1.75 10.98
N PHE A 123 -4.06 -1.46 11.73
CA PHE A 123 -4.03 -0.52 12.84
C PHE A 123 -4.92 -0.98 13.99
N GLY A 124 -4.56 -0.55 15.20
CA GLY A 124 -5.39 -0.83 16.37
C GLY A 124 -6.60 0.12 16.44
N GLY A 125 -7.82 -0.43 16.46
CA GLY A 125 -9.02 0.42 16.46
C GLY A 125 -10.33 -0.36 16.56
N LEU A 126 -11.42 0.31 16.19
CA LEU A 126 -12.78 -0.21 16.29
C LEU A 126 -13.29 -0.84 14.99
N GLY A 127 -12.74 -0.40 13.83
CA GLY A 127 -13.22 -0.82 12.51
C GLY A 127 -14.51 -0.14 12.09
N ILE A 128 -14.51 1.21 12.07
CA ILE A 128 -15.65 2.04 11.70
C ILE A 128 -15.20 3.06 10.64
N GLU A 129 -15.96 3.20 9.58
CA GLU A 129 -15.87 4.34 8.69
C GLU A 129 -16.74 5.47 9.24
N VAL A 130 -16.13 6.65 9.42
CA VAL A 130 -16.77 7.78 10.08
C VAL A 130 -16.66 9.08 9.28
N GLY A 131 -17.59 9.98 9.51
CA GLY A 131 -17.60 11.35 8.98
C GLY A 131 -18.10 12.34 10.02
N MET A 132 -18.10 13.63 9.68
CA MET A 132 -18.68 14.66 10.53
C MET A 132 -20.07 15.04 10.06
N GLU A 133 -21.05 15.08 10.97
CA GLU A 133 -22.40 15.59 10.72
C GLU A 133 -22.88 16.44 11.89
N ASN A 134 -23.21 17.71 11.64
CA ASN A 134 -23.72 18.65 12.65
C ASN A 134 -22.81 18.80 13.90
N GLY A 135 -21.50 18.66 13.75
CA GLY A 135 -20.53 18.76 14.84
C GLY A 135 -20.40 17.50 15.70
N PHE A 136 -20.93 16.38 15.24
CA PHE A 136 -20.78 15.04 15.81
C PHE A 136 -20.13 14.09 14.82
N VAL A 137 -19.55 13.00 15.32
CA VAL A 137 -19.03 11.92 14.48
C VAL A 137 -20.16 10.99 14.11
N LYS A 138 -20.43 10.86 12.80
CA LYS A 138 -21.42 9.94 12.26
C LYS A 138 -20.76 8.67 11.77
N VAL A 139 -21.27 7.53 12.17
CA VAL A 139 -20.92 6.24 11.60
C VAL A 139 -21.48 6.14 10.18
N ILE A 140 -20.60 6.12 9.18
CA ILE A 140 -20.97 5.86 7.78
C ILE A 140 -21.30 4.39 7.64
N SER A 141 -20.37 3.53 8.08
CA SER A 141 -20.55 2.07 8.12
C SER A 141 -19.56 1.44 9.11
N PRO A 142 -19.96 0.46 9.92
CA PRO A 142 -19.00 -0.45 10.52
C PRO A 142 -18.41 -1.32 9.43
N ILE A 143 -17.11 -1.65 9.53
CA ILE A 143 -16.43 -2.58 8.64
C ILE A 143 -16.79 -4.00 9.05
N ASP A 144 -17.04 -4.89 8.07
CA ASP A 144 -17.42 -6.27 8.33
C ASP A 144 -16.35 -7.02 9.15
N ASP A 145 -16.80 -7.92 10.01
CA ASP A 145 -16.00 -8.76 10.91
C ASP A 145 -15.15 -8.00 11.96
N THR A 146 -15.35 -6.69 12.10
CA THR A 146 -14.61 -5.85 13.05
C THR A 146 -15.27 -5.80 14.45
N PRO A 147 -14.54 -5.30 15.46
CA PRO A 147 -15.07 -5.13 16.81
C PRO A 147 -16.34 -4.29 16.89
N ALA A 148 -16.40 -3.20 16.15
CA ALA A 148 -17.57 -2.32 16.18
C ALA A 148 -18.83 -3.00 15.64
N GLN A 149 -18.72 -3.74 14.52
CA GLN A 149 -19.83 -4.50 13.98
C GLN A 149 -20.31 -5.56 14.97
N LYS A 150 -19.38 -6.31 15.58
CA LYS A 150 -19.68 -7.34 16.58
C LYS A 150 -20.32 -6.77 17.84
N ALA A 151 -19.95 -5.54 18.23
CA ALA A 151 -20.54 -4.81 19.36
C ALA A 151 -21.92 -4.22 19.04
N GLY A 152 -22.36 -4.23 17.77
CA GLY A 152 -23.68 -3.75 17.38
C GLY A 152 -23.75 -2.27 17.01
N VAL A 153 -22.61 -1.65 16.65
CA VAL A 153 -22.57 -0.33 16.03
C VAL A 153 -23.21 -0.42 14.65
N GLN A 154 -24.02 0.58 14.27
CA GLN A 154 -24.78 0.58 13.03
C GLN A 154 -24.47 1.83 12.18
N ALA A 155 -24.68 1.71 10.88
CA ALA A 155 -24.65 2.85 9.98
C ALA A 155 -25.71 3.89 10.39
N GLY A 156 -25.32 5.17 10.42
CA GLY A 156 -26.18 6.26 10.86
C GLY A 156 -26.09 6.62 12.35
N ASP A 157 -25.45 5.80 13.20
CA ASP A 157 -25.20 6.14 14.60
C ASP A 157 -24.42 7.45 14.71
N LEU A 158 -24.87 8.37 15.57
CA LEU A 158 -24.16 9.59 15.90
C LEU A 158 -23.41 9.40 17.22
N ILE A 159 -22.10 9.37 17.17
CA ILE A 159 -21.25 9.27 18.36
C ILE A 159 -21.19 10.65 19.03
N ILE A 160 -21.66 10.72 20.28
CA ILE A 160 -21.73 11.96 21.06
C ILE A 160 -20.64 12.03 22.14
N LYS A 161 -20.13 10.85 22.61
CA LYS A 161 -18.96 10.75 23.50
C LYS A 161 -18.09 9.57 23.13
N LEU A 162 -16.80 9.70 23.46
CA LEU A 162 -15.78 8.65 23.45
C LEU A 162 -15.23 8.54 24.87
N ASP A 163 -15.54 7.45 25.58
CA ASP A 163 -15.46 7.35 27.03
C ASP A 163 -16.21 8.57 27.68
N GLU A 164 -15.57 9.28 28.59
CA GLU A 164 -16.13 10.47 29.21
C GLU A 164 -15.99 11.76 28.37
N LYS A 165 -15.29 11.71 27.20
CA LYS A 165 -15.00 12.90 26.40
C LYS A 165 -16.12 13.18 25.39
N PRO A 166 -16.77 14.36 25.45
CA PRO A 166 -17.76 14.76 24.46
C PRO A 166 -17.07 15.01 23.10
N VAL A 167 -17.66 14.49 22.03
CA VAL A 167 -17.15 14.64 20.66
C VAL A 167 -17.42 16.03 20.09
N LYS A 168 -18.44 16.73 20.61
CA LYS A 168 -18.84 18.05 20.12
C LYS A 168 -17.69 19.05 20.24
N GLY A 169 -17.24 19.59 19.11
CA GLY A 169 -16.14 20.57 19.03
C GLY A 169 -14.79 19.96 18.74
N MET A 170 -14.68 18.63 18.65
CA MET A 170 -13.49 17.93 18.15
C MET A 170 -13.44 17.96 16.63
N SER A 171 -12.26 17.96 16.06
CA SER A 171 -12.05 17.61 14.65
C SER A 171 -12.28 16.11 14.42
N LEU A 172 -12.51 15.73 13.18
CA LEU A 172 -12.62 14.30 12.84
C LEU A 172 -11.33 13.54 13.20
N GLU A 173 -10.18 14.16 12.94
CA GLU A 173 -8.87 13.57 13.24
C GLU A 173 -8.69 13.31 14.74
N GLU A 174 -9.03 14.29 15.60
CA GLU A 174 -8.97 14.12 17.05
C GLU A 174 -9.87 12.97 17.53
N ALA A 175 -11.10 12.88 17.01
CA ALA A 175 -12.01 11.79 17.32
C ALA A 175 -11.48 10.43 16.85
N VAL A 176 -10.95 10.35 15.64
CA VAL A 176 -10.34 9.12 15.10
C VAL A 176 -9.13 8.69 15.94
N ASN A 177 -8.27 9.63 16.35
CA ASN A 177 -7.12 9.33 17.22
C ASN A 177 -7.56 8.78 18.60
N LEU A 178 -8.70 9.22 19.14
CA LEU A 178 -9.26 8.64 20.36
C LEU A 178 -9.90 7.25 20.14
N MET A 179 -10.44 7.00 18.95
CA MET A 179 -10.98 5.68 18.59
C MET A 179 -9.89 4.64 18.33
N ARG A 180 -8.71 5.07 17.84
CA ARG A 180 -7.53 4.23 17.73
C ARG A 180 -6.98 3.86 19.11
N GLY A 181 -6.10 2.87 19.16
CA GLY A 181 -5.41 2.46 20.38
C GLY A 181 -5.03 0.99 20.40
N LYS A 182 -4.36 0.57 21.46
CA LYS A 182 -3.80 -0.77 21.59
C LYS A 182 -4.91 -1.85 21.50
N PRO A 183 -4.71 -2.90 20.69
CA PRO A 183 -5.60 -4.06 20.68
C PRO A 183 -5.83 -4.61 22.10
N GLY A 184 -7.06 -5.00 22.38
CA GLY A 184 -7.50 -5.46 23.70
C GLY A 184 -7.94 -4.37 24.67
N SER A 185 -7.69 -3.08 24.39
CA SER A 185 -8.23 -1.97 25.19
C SER A 185 -9.69 -1.72 24.83
N VAL A 186 -10.51 -1.34 25.82
CA VAL A 186 -11.93 -1.03 25.64
C VAL A 186 -12.12 0.47 25.45
N LEU A 187 -13.03 0.86 24.55
CA LEU A 187 -13.55 2.22 24.41
C LEU A 187 -15.08 2.16 24.50
N THR A 188 -15.65 2.97 25.36
CA THR A 188 -17.11 3.15 25.47
C THR A 188 -17.57 4.22 24.49
N LEU A 189 -18.42 3.84 23.53
CA LEU A 189 -19.09 4.77 22.61
C LEU A 189 -20.46 5.13 23.20
N THR A 190 -20.71 6.42 23.44
CA THR A 190 -22.09 6.90 23.67
C THR A 190 -22.64 7.41 22.35
N ILE A 191 -23.68 6.75 21.85
CA ILE A 191 -24.27 7.03 20.55
C ILE A 191 -25.74 7.50 20.66
N MET A 192 -26.17 8.29 19.68
CA MET A 192 -27.58 8.53 19.38
C MET A 192 -27.96 7.77 18.11
N ARG A 193 -28.99 6.94 18.19
CA ARG A 193 -29.49 6.15 17.06
C ARG A 193 -30.88 6.61 16.67
N GLU A 194 -31.15 6.66 15.37
CA GLU A 194 -32.47 7.03 14.87
C GLU A 194 -33.53 6.02 15.37
N GLY A 195 -34.63 6.54 15.92
CA GLY A 195 -35.70 5.74 16.51
C GLY A 195 -35.55 5.43 18.00
N GLU A 196 -34.38 5.72 18.61
CA GLU A 196 -34.17 5.58 20.04
C GLU A 196 -34.39 6.90 20.77
N THR A 197 -34.96 6.83 21.98
CA THR A 197 -35.30 8.05 22.77
C THR A 197 -34.21 8.48 23.73
N ALA A 198 -33.21 7.63 23.97
CA ALA A 198 -32.10 7.86 24.89
C ALA A 198 -30.76 7.46 24.24
N PRO A 199 -29.63 8.07 24.67
CA PRO A 199 -28.31 7.61 24.26
C PRO A 199 -28.07 6.14 24.63
N ILE A 200 -27.35 5.43 23.78
CA ILE A 200 -26.95 4.04 23.97
C ILE A 200 -25.44 4.01 24.26
N GLU A 201 -25.02 3.30 25.27
CA GLU A 201 -23.60 3.04 25.54
C GLU A 201 -23.21 1.67 24.96
N ILE A 202 -22.13 1.64 24.18
CA ILE A 202 -21.60 0.44 23.55
C ILE A 202 -20.12 0.34 23.88
N ASP A 203 -19.75 -0.71 24.61
CA ASP A 203 -18.34 -1.02 24.84
C ASP A 203 -17.77 -1.79 23.64
N VAL A 204 -16.74 -1.22 23.05
CA VAL A 204 -16.03 -1.85 21.92
C VAL A 204 -14.59 -2.14 22.32
N THR A 205 -14.21 -3.41 22.31
CA THR A 205 -12.82 -3.81 22.54
C THR A 205 -12.05 -3.62 21.24
N ARG A 206 -11.03 -2.74 21.26
CA ARG A 206 -10.16 -2.51 20.08
C ARG A 206 -9.46 -3.79 19.66
N ASP A 207 -9.31 -3.97 18.36
CA ASP A 207 -8.58 -5.08 17.74
C ASP A 207 -7.76 -4.58 16.56
N ILE A 208 -6.95 -5.44 15.97
CA ILE A 208 -6.24 -5.13 14.74
C ILE A 208 -7.24 -5.07 13.58
N ILE A 209 -7.40 -3.91 12.99
CA ILE A 209 -8.24 -3.67 11.83
C ILE A 209 -7.39 -3.78 10.58
N LYS A 210 -7.80 -4.65 9.66
CA LYS A 210 -7.13 -4.85 8.37
C LYS A 210 -7.90 -4.12 7.28
N VAL A 211 -7.23 -3.17 6.62
CA VAL A 211 -7.82 -2.44 5.50
C VAL A 211 -7.31 -3.04 4.20
N THR A 212 -8.22 -3.51 3.35
CA THR A 212 -7.84 -4.00 2.03
C THR A 212 -7.44 -2.84 1.11
N SER A 213 -6.29 -2.97 0.47
CA SER A 213 -5.83 -2.04 -0.56
C SER A 213 -6.39 -2.34 -1.95
N ILE A 214 -7.08 -3.47 -2.11
CA ILE A 214 -7.65 -3.95 -3.37
C ILE A 214 -9.17 -3.82 -3.33
N LYS A 215 -9.73 -3.25 -4.41
CA LYS A 215 -11.16 -3.28 -4.71
C LYS A 215 -11.35 -3.85 -6.09
N SER A 216 -12.11 -4.93 -6.22
CA SER A 216 -12.36 -5.61 -7.50
C SER A 216 -13.84 -5.76 -7.79
N ARG A 217 -14.20 -5.77 -9.05
CA ARG A 217 -15.54 -6.04 -9.55
C ARG A 217 -15.55 -6.33 -11.04
N MET A 218 -16.56 -7.00 -11.53
CA MET A 218 -16.87 -7.00 -12.96
C MET A 218 -17.44 -5.64 -13.37
N ILE A 219 -16.94 -5.07 -14.47
CA ILE A 219 -17.53 -3.84 -15.08
C ILE A 219 -18.68 -4.24 -16.01
N GLU A 220 -18.40 -5.19 -16.87
CA GLU A 220 -19.31 -5.87 -17.78
C GLU A 220 -18.96 -7.35 -17.81
N ASN A 221 -19.81 -8.19 -18.40
CA ASN A 221 -19.54 -9.62 -18.52
C ASN A 221 -18.22 -9.85 -19.28
N GLY A 222 -17.27 -10.55 -18.63
CA GLY A 222 -15.92 -10.84 -19.15
C GLY A 222 -14.89 -9.72 -18.93
N TYR A 223 -15.26 -8.55 -18.41
CA TYR A 223 -14.33 -7.44 -18.19
C TYR A 223 -14.17 -7.12 -16.70
N GLY A 224 -13.00 -7.47 -16.16
CA GLY A 224 -12.65 -7.23 -14.77
C GLY A 224 -12.09 -5.81 -14.53
N TYR A 225 -12.27 -5.34 -13.31
CA TYR A 225 -11.70 -4.10 -12.80
C TYR A 225 -11.08 -4.35 -11.45
N VAL A 226 -9.81 -3.96 -11.27
CA VAL A 226 -9.10 -4.02 -10.01
C VAL A 226 -8.50 -2.65 -9.72
N ARG A 227 -8.92 -2.03 -8.62
CA ARG A 227 -8.33 -0.80 -8.12
C ARG A 227 -7.36 -1.12 -6.99
N ILE A 228 -6.15 -0.62 -7.12
CA ILE A 228 -5.13 -0.64 -6.06
C ILE A 228 -5.06 0.76 -5.47
N THR A 229 -5.47 0.93 -4.21
CA THR A 229 -5.53 2.26 -3.57
C THR A 229 -4.17 2.68 -3.01
N GLN A 230 -3.37 1.70 -2.57
CA GLN A 230 -2.02 1.85 -2.04
C GLN A 230 -1.31 0.50 -2.08
N PHE A 231 0.01 0.48 -2.09
CA PHE A 231 0.78 -0.76 -1.95
C PHE A 231 1.14 -1.00 -0.49
N GLN A 232 0.43 -1.94 0.14
CA GLN A 232 0.66 -2.43 1.49
C GLN A 232 1.34 -3.80 1.43
N ALA A 233 1.86 -4.32 2.54
CA ALA A 233 2.59 -5.59 2.59
C ALA A 233 1.83 -6.78 1.96
N GLU A 234 0.51 -6.85 2.14
CA GLU A 234 -0.33 -7.94 1.62
C GLU A 234 -0.98 -7.66 0.25
N THR A 235 -0.67 -6.51 -0.39
CA THR A 235 -1.33 -6.10 -1.66
C THR A 235 -1.11 -7.11 -2.78
N GLY A 236 0.10 -7.67 -2.93
CA GLY A 236 0.39 -8.68 -3.95
C GLY A 236 -0.52 -9.92 -3.81
N LYS A 237 -0.67 -10.44 -2.61
CA LYS A 237 -1.54 -11.60 -2.33
C LYS A 237 -3.02 -11.26 -2.53
N GLN A 238 -3.45 -10.06 -2.07
CA GLN A 238 -4.83 -9.60 -2.27
C GLN A 238 -5.15 -9.41 -3.76
N PHE A 239 -4.18 -8.94 -4.55
CA PHE A 239 -4.31 -8.77 -5.99
C PHE A 239 -4.50 -10.12 -6.69
N LEU A 240 -3.64 -11.10 -6.40
CA LEU A 240 -3.77 -12.47 -6.93
C LEU A 240 -5.15 -13.09 -6.58
N LYS A 241 -5.58 -12.91 -5.33
CA LYS A 241 -6.91 -13.38 -4.91
C LYS A 241 -8.01 -12.69 -5.71
N ALA A 242 -7.94 -11.36 -5.89
CA ALA A 242 -8.95 -10.61 -6.65
C ALA A 242 -9.04 -11.06 -8.11
N LEU A 243 -7.90 -11.38 -8.76
CA LEU A 243 -7.88 -11.92 -10.12
C LEU A 243 -8.56 -13.29 -10.20
N ASN A 244 -8.27 -14.18 -9.25
CA ASN A 244 -8.90 -15.51 -9.20
C ASN A 244 -10.40 -15.39 -8.92
N ASP A 245 -10.82 -14.55 -7.96
CA ASP A 245 -12.24 -14.31 -7.65
C ASP A 245 -13.00 -13.82 -8.91
N LEU A 246 -12.41 -12.91 -9.71
CA LEU A 246 -13.01 -12.42 -10.95
C LEU A 246 -13.11 -13.52 -12.03
N LYS A 247 -12.09 -14.38 -12.17
CA LYS A 247 -12.14 -15.53 -13.09
C LYS A 247 -13.20 -16.55 -12.68
N ASP A 248 -13.30 -16.82 -11.39
CA ASP A 248 -14.31 -17.74 -10.83
C ASP A 248 -15.74 -17.18 -11.01
N GLU A 249 -15.94 -15.87 -10.81
CA GLU A 249 -17.23 -15.19 -11.06
C GLU A 249 -17.63 -15.27 -12.53
N HIS A 250 -16.67 -15.10 -13.44
CA HIS A 250 -16.93 -15.18 -14.89
C HIS A 250 -17.09 -16.63 -15.38
N GLY A 251 -16.45 -17.60 -14.69
CA GLY A 251 -16.44 -19.02 -15.05
C GLY A 251 -15.45 -19.41 -16.16
N SER A 252 -14.59 -18.47 -16.58
CA SER A 252 -13.53 -18.66 -17.58
C SER A 252 -12.50 -17.52 -17.47
N ASP A 253 -11.48 -17.54 -18.33
CA ASP A 253 -10.56 -16.41 -18.46
C ASP A 253 -11.29 -15.15 -18.91
N LEU A 254 -10.85 -13.98 -18.40
CA LEU A 254 -11.46 -12.70 -18.69
C LEU A 254 -11.20 -12.26 -20.13
N ASP A 255 -12.16 -11.56 -20.72
CA ASP A 255 -12.02 -10.90 -22.03
C ASP A 255 -11.14 -9.64 -21.97
N GLY A 256 -10.95 -9.08 -20.76
CA GLY A 256 -10.08 -7.92 -20.51
C GLY A 256 -10.04 -7.51 -19.05
N LEU A 257 -8.96 -6.84 -18.65
CA LEU A 257 -8.72 -6.37 -17.28
C LEU A 257 -8.34 -4.89 -17.27
N VAL A 258 -8.97 -4.11 -16.41
CA VAL A 258 -8.55 -2.74 -16.07
C VAL A 258 -7.94 -2.73 -14.69
N ILE A 259 -6.69 -2.26 -14.58
CA ILE A 259 -6.00 -2.00 -13.31
C ILE A 259 -6.00 -0.48 -13.09
N ASP A 260 -6.62 -0.02 -12.01
CA ASP A 260 -6.71 1.41 -11.69
C ASP A 260 -5.73 1.80 -10.59
N LEU A 261 -4.70 2.55 -10.97
CA LEU A 261 -3.66 3.11 -10.11
C LEU A 261 -3.84 4.63 -9.90
N ARG A 262 -4.92 5.23 -10.36
CA ARG A 262 -5.15 6.67 -10.22
C ARG A 262 -5.22 7.05 -8.74
N ASN A 263 -4.52 8.13 -8.37
CA ASN A 263 -4.40 8.61 -6.98
C ASN A 263 -3.81 7.58 -6.01
N ASN A 264 -3.01 6.64 -6.50
CA ASN A 264 -2.26 5.70 -5.69
C ASN A 264 -0.83 6.24 -5.44
N PRO A 265 -0.48 6.69 -4.23
CA PRO A 265 0.81 7.33 -3.94
C PRO A 265 1.99 6.35 -3.91
N GLY A 266 1.74 5.06 -4.13
CA GLY A 266 2.73 4.00 -4.02
C GLY A 266 2.62 3.24 -2.71
N GLY A 267 3.76 2.93 -2.11
CA GLY A 267 3.88 2.16 -0.86
C GLY A 267 5.02 1.16 -0.93
N VAL A 268 4.80 -0.07 -0.47
CA VAL A 268 5.80 -1.13 -0.37
C VAL A 268 6.25 -1.60 -1.75
N LEU A 269 7.57 -1.49 -2.01
CA LEU A 269 8.19 -1.93 -3.27
C LEU A 269 7.92 -3.41 -3.55
N GLN A 270 8.13 -4.27 -2.56
CA GLN A 270 7.94 -5.71 -2.70
C GLN A 270 6.52 -6.06 -3.15
N ALA A 271 5.51 -5.37 -2.65
CA ALA A 271 4.13 -5.57 -3.06
C ALA A 271 3.87 -5.19 -4.53
N ALA A 272 4.53 -4.12 -5.03
CA ALA A 272 4.46 -3.76 -6.45
C ALA A 272 5.16 -4.80 -7.33
N VAL A 273 6.31 -5.33 -6.87
CA VAL A 273 7.03 -6.42 -7.54
C VAL A 273 6.15 -7.67 -7.61
N GLU A 274 5.52 -8.08 -6.51
CA GLU A 274 4.62 -9.24 -6.48
C GLU A 274 3.39 -9.06 -7.40
N THR A 275 2.87 -7.84 -7.46
CA THR A 275 1.76 -7.51 -8.37
C THR A 275 2.18 -7.56 -9.83
N ALA A 276 3.39 -7.09 -10.16
CA ALA A 276 3.95 -7.18 -11.50
C ALA A 276 4.31 -8.63 -11.89
N ASP A 277 4.91 -9.38 -10.95
CA ASP A 277 5.26 -10.81 -11.09
C ASP A 277 4.05 -11.68 -11.46
N ALA A 278 2.86 -11.33 -10.92
CA ALA A 278 1.61 -12.01 -11.26
C ALA A 278 1.17 -11.86 -12.73
N LEU A 279 1.71 -10.86 -13.45
CA LEU A 279 1.29 -10.49 -14.81
C LEU A 279 2.42 -10.54 -15.84
N ILE A 280 3.66 -10.82 -15.43
CA ILE A 280 4.84 -10.90 -16.29
C ILE A 280 5.44 -12.30 -16.13
N ASP A 281 5.61 -13.04 -17.23
CA ASP A 281 6.10 -14.41 -17.18
C ASP A 281 7.61 -14.50 -16.97
N GLU A 282 8.39 -13.57 -17.52
CA GLU A 282 9.84 -13.53 -17.41
C GLU A 282 10.42 -12.12 -17.58
N GLY A 283 11.64 -11.92 -17.14
CA GLY A 283 12.37 -10.67 -17.34
C GLY A 283 12.48 -9.82 -16.08
N LEU A 284 13.11 -8.67 -16.22
CA LEU A 284 13.32 -7.72 -15.13
C LEU A 284 12.03 -6.93 -14.86
N ILE A 285 11.66 -6.74 -13.59
CA ILE A 285 10.52 -5.90 -13.19
C ILE A 285 11.01 -4.48 -12.86
N VAL A 286 12.02 -4.39 -12.01
CA VAL A 286 12.59 -3.11 -11.56
C VAL A 286 14.01 -3.35 -11.04
N TYR A 287 14.87 -2.35 -11.13
CA TYR A 287 16.13 -2.35 -10.42
C TYR A 287 16.38 -1.01 -9.74
N THR A 288 17.25 -1.04 -8.74
CA THR A 288 17.62 0.15 -7.97
C THR A 288 19.12 0.41 -8.08
N GLU A 289 19.51 1.68 -8.11
CA GLU A 289 20.90 2.10 -8.06
C GLU A 289 21.11 3.11 -6.94
N GLY A 290 22.04 2.81 -6.06
CA GLY A 290 22.42 3.68 -4.97
C GLY A 290 23.93 3.69 -4.74
N ARG A 291 24.37 4.52 -3.81
CA ARG A 291 25.80 4.70 -3.48
C ARG A 291 26.42 3.45 -2.88
N ILE A 292 25.70 2.77 -1.98
CA ILE A 292 26.16 1.57 -1.30
C ILE A 292 25.71 0.30 -2.05
N GLN A 293 26.46 -0.79 -1.91
CA GLN A 293 26.19 -2.03 -2.64
C GLN A 293 24.84 -2.65 -2.25
N SER A 294 24.46 -2.59 -0.99
CA SER A 294 23.17 -3.13 -0.49
C SER A 294 21.94 -2.39 -1.01
N SER A 295 22.10 -1.18 -1.56
CA SER A 295 21.00 -0.44 -2.19
C SER A 295 20.86 -0.69 -3.69
N ARG A 296 21.62 -1.65 -4.25
CA ARG A 296 21.55 -2.07 -5.66
C ARG A 296 20.80 -3.39 -5.77
N LEU A 297 19.50 -3.32 -5.91
CA LEU A 297 18.60 -4.48 -5.97
C LEU A 297 18.14 -4.69 -7.41
N ARG A 298 17.81 -5.93 -7.75
CA ARG A 298 17.20 -6.31 -9.03
C ARG A 298 16.08 -7.29 -8.77
N PHE A 299 14.90 -7.00 -9.26
CA PHE A 299 13.73 -7.84 -9.13
C PHE A 299 13.31 -8.33 -10.50
N SER A 300 13.20 -9.64 -10.66
CA SER A 300 12.80 -10.29 -11.90
C SER A 300 11.55 -11.13 -11.71
N ALA A 301 10.74 -11.23 -12.73
CA ALA A 301 9.57 -12.07 -12.76
C ALA A 301 9.92 -13.55 -12.69
N LYS A 302 9.03 -14.33 -12.11
CA LYS A 302 9.02 -15.78 -12.08
C LYS A 302 7.97 -16.28 -13.08
N PRO A 303 8.19 -17.44 -13.73
CA PRO A 303 7.21 -17.98 -14.66
C PRO A 303 5.83 -18.14 -14.03
N GLY A 304 4.79 -17.67 -14.70
CA GLY A 304 3.41 -17.86 -14.26
C GLY A 304 2.50 -16.64 -14.39
N ASP A 305 2.47 -15.96 -15.54
CA ASP A 305 1.45 -14.91 -15.80
C ASP A 305 0.04 -15.48 -15.64
N VAL A 306 -0.67 -15.05 -14.60
CA VAL A 306 -2.01 -15.57 -14.26
C VAL A 306 -3.10 -15.07 -15.21
N MET A 307 -2.77 -14.12 -16.09
CA MET A 307 -3.68 -13.49 -17.06
C MET A 307 -3.12 -13.53 -18.49
N ALA A 308 -2.31 -14.56 -18.82
CA ALA A 308 -1.44 -14.63 -20.00
C ALA A 308 -2.07 -14.09 -21.31
N ASP A 309 -3.29 -14.52 -21.64
CA ASP A 309 -3.98 -14.15 -22.90
C ASP A 309 -4.98 -12.99 -22.74
N THR A 310 -5.08 -12.44 -21.52
CA THR A 310 -6.03 -11.37 -21.23
C THR A 310 -5.41 -10.00 -21.54
N PRO A 311 -6.01 -9.17 -22.40
CA PRO A 311 -5.58 -7.80 -22.62
C PRO A 311 -5.76 -6.96 -21.33
N ILE A 312 -4.75 -6.14 -21.01
CA ILE A 312 -4.71 -5.33 -19.79
C ILE A 312 -4.58 -3.86 -20.16
N VAL A 313 -5.37 -3.02 -19.48
CA VAL A 313 -5.21 -1.57 -19.47
C VAL A 313 -4.93 -1.10 -18.05
N VAL A 314 -3.89 -0.29 -17.87
CA VAL A 314 -3.55 0.34 -16.58
C VAL A 314 -3.90 1.82 -16.63
N LEU A 315 -4.74 2.30 -15.71
CA LEU A 315 -5.08 3.70 -15.57
C LEU A 315 -4.15 4.40 -14.57
N ILE A 316 -3.51 5.48 -15.01
CA ILE A 316 -2.63 6.33 -14.19
C ILE A 316 -3.03 7.81 -14.26
N ASN A 317 -2.61 8.58 -13.26
CA ASN A 317 -2.72 10.04 -13.26
C ASN A 317 -1.58 10.68 -12.43
N GLY A 318 -1.58 12.00 -12.29
CA GLY A 318 -0.58 12.74 -11.51
C GLY A 318 -0.53 12.37 -10.01
N GLY A 319 -1.49 11.62 -9.50
CA GLY A 319 -1.46 11.05 -8.14
C GLY A 319 -0.90 9.62 -8.07
N SER A 320 -0.55 9.02 -9.22
CA SER A 320 0.11 7.71 -9.29
C SER A 320 1.62 7.92 -9.09
N ALA A 321 2.20 7.37 -8.02
CA ALA A 321 3.59 7.62 -7.65
C ALA A 321 4.33 6.36 -7.18
N SER A 322 5.68 6.36 -7.28
CA SER A 322 6.56 5.34 -6.66
C SER A 322 6.22 3.91 -7.08
N ALA A 323 5.77 3.04 -6.16
CA ALA A 323 5.37 1.65 -6.44
C ALA A 323 4.34 1.53 -7.58
N SER A 324 3.41 2.50 -7.71
CA SER A 324 2.47 2.56 -8.84
C SER A 324 3.18 2.77 -10.17
N GLU A 325 4.24 3.58 -10.17
CA GLU A 325 5.05 3.87 -11.35
C GLU A 325 5.94 2.69 -11.72
N ILE A 326 6.37 1.92 -10.71
CA ILE A 326 7.12 0.66 -10.92
C ILE A 326 6.22 -0.34 -11.66
N LEU A 327 5.01 -0.60 -11.13
CA LEU A 327 4.07 -1.52 -11.77
C LEU A 327 3.71 -1.06 -13.19
N ALA A 328 3.33 0.20 -13.36
CA ALA A 328 2.97 0.73 -14.67
C ALA A 328 4.14 0.69 -15.66
N GLY A 329 5.34 1.08 -15.20
CA GLY A 329 6.56 1.09 -16.02
C GLY A 329 7.02 -0.31 -16.41
N ALA A 330 6.93 -1.28 -15.50
CA ALA A 330 7.25 -2.68 -15.80
C ALA A 330 6.30 -3.26 -16.85
N LEU A 331 4.99 -3.09 -16.66
CA LEU A 331 3.99 -3.58 -17.61
C LEU A 331 4.08 -2.89 -18.97
N GLN A 332 4.48 -1.61 -19.00
CA GLN A 332 4.71 -0.87 -20.24
C GLN A 332 5.94 -1.37 -20.99
N ASP A 333 7.09 -1.49 -20.32
CA ASP A 333 8.35 -1.92 -20.94
C ASP A 333 8.29 -3.38 -21.45
N HIS A 334 7.49 -4.23 -20.79
CA HIS A 334 7.19 -5.58 -21.26
C HIS A 334 6.08 -5.66 -22.31
N GLU A 335 5.54 -4.52 -22.76
CA GLU A 335 4.38 -4.47 -23.69
C GLU A 335 3.19 -5.32 -23.18
N ARG A 336 3.14 -5.59 -21.86
CA ARG A 336 2.13 -6.46 -21.25
C ARG A 336 0.78 -5.76 -21.05
N ALA A 337 0.79 -4.45 -20.90
CA ALA A 337 -0.41 -3.66 -20.72
C ALA A 337 -0.32 -2.32 -21.45
N VAL A 338 -1.44 -1.80 -21.88
CA VAL A 338 -1.56 -0.41 -22.38
C VAL A 338 -1.76 0.53 -21.21
N ILE A 339 -0.86 1.49 -21.06
CA ILE A 339 -0.94 2.51 -20.01
C ILE A 339 -1.78 3.69 -20.51
N MET A 340 -2.87 4.01 -19.81
CA MET A 340 -3.80 5.08 -20.18
C MET A 340 -3.99 6.10 -19.07
N GLY A 341 -4.37 7.32 -19.42
CA GLY A 341 -4.70 8.37 -18.48
C GLY A 341 -3.84 9.62 -18.68
N THR A 342 -3.27 10.15 -17.63
CA THR A 342 -2.33 11.28 -17.69
C THR A 342 -1.01 10.89 -17.06
N GLN A 343 0.05 11.65 -17.36
CA GLN A 343 1.39 11.41 -16.83
C GLN A 343 1.37 11.25 -15.31
N SER A 344 2.16 10.31 -14.79
CA SER A 344 2.30 10.03 -13.37
C SER A 344 3.17 11.07 -12.65
N PHE A 345 3.34 10.95 -11.36
CA PHE A 345 3.97 11.95 -10.49
C PHE A 345 5.48 12.13 -10.74
N GLY A 346 6.21 11.03 -10.92
CA GLY A 346 7.66 11.07 -11.11
C GLY A 346 8.47 10.88 -9.83
N LYS A 347 8.02 10.02 -8.91
CA LYS A 347 8.81 9.66 -7.72
C LYS A 347 9.63 8.40 -7.99
N GLY A 348 10.87 8.59 -8.41
CA GLY A 348 11.82 7.51 -8.71
C GLY A 348 12.85 7.27 -7.59
N SER A 349 12.60 7.72 -6.36
CA SER A 349 13.50 7.57 -5.22
C SER A 349 13.05 6.48 -4.25
N VAL A 350 14.03 5.68 -3.78
CA VAL A 350 13.85 4.63 -2.75
C VAL A 350 14.12 5.23 -1.39
N GLN A 351 13.17 5.12 -0.46
CA GLN A 351 13.38 5.46 0.94
C GLN A 351 13.60 4.19 1.75
N THR A 352 14.68 4.17 2.53
CA THR A 352 14.94 3.15 3.54
C THR A 352 14.57 3.70 4.90
N VAL A 353 13.83 2.90 5.67
CA VAL A 353 13.53 3.20 7.07
C VAL A 353 14.56 2.54 7.93
N ILE A 354 15.29 3.32 8.73
CA ILE A 354 16.37 2.88 9.62
C ILE A 354 15.91 3.14 11.04
N PRO A 355 15.50 2.10 11.81
CA PRO A 355 15.17 2.27 13.22
C PRO A 355 16.36 2.79 14.02
N LEU A 356 16.13 3.76 14.90
CA LEU A 356 17.11 4.25 15.86
C LEU A 356 16.89 3.61 17.24
N ASP A 357 15.64 3.41 17.59
CA ASP A 357 15.18 2.71 18.79
C ASP A 357 13.78 2.10 18.53
N GLU A 358 13.08 1.65 19.59
CA GLU A 358 11.75 1.04 19.48
C GLU A 358 10.66 1.99 18.97
N THR A 359 10.89 3.30 19.00
CA THR A 359 9.87 4.33 18.75
C THR A 359 10.29 5.39 17.75
N HIS A 360 11.55 5.44 17.36
CA HIS A 360 12.10 6.45 16.44
C HIS A 360 12.83 5.81 15.28
N ALA A 361 12.75 6.41 14.10
CA ALA A 361 13.46 5.96 12.92
C ALA A 361 13.93 7.14 12.03
N ILE A 362 14.82 6.85 11.11
CA ILE A 362 15.17 7.73 10.00
C ILE A 362 14.58 7.13 8.73
N LYS A 363 13.81 7.90 7.98
CA LYS A 363 13.44 7.59 6.62
C LYS A 363 14.35 8.37 5.69
N MET A 364 15.18 7.70 4.91
CA MET A 364 16.22 8.34 4.10
C MET A 364 16.25 7.79 2.68
N THR A 365 16.47 8.66 1.70
CA THR A 365 16.65 8.28 0.31
C THR A 365 18.01 7.60 0.12
N THR A 366 18.00 6.31 -0.28
CA THR A 366 19.20 5.48 -0.42
C THR A 366 19.50 5.05 -1.85
N ALA A 367 18.48 5.08 -2.75
CA ALA A 367 18.64 4.68 -4.15
C ALA A 367 17.62 5.37 -5.06
N ARG A 368 17.71 5.08 -6.36
CA ARG A 368 16.74 5.45 -7.38
C ARG A 368 16.24 4.22 -8.11
N TYR A 369 14.97 4.25 -8.52
CA TYR A 369 14.36 3.21 -9.35
C TYR A 369 14.62 3.42 -10.83
N PHE A 370 14.71 2.30 -11.54
CA PHE A 370 14.76 2.25 -12.99
C PHE A 370 13.81 1.17 -13.51
N THR A 371 13.11 1.46 -14.59
CA THR A 371 12.27 0.47 -15.26
C THR A 371 13.11 -0.61 -15.95
N PRO A 372 12.54 -1.71 -16.41
CA PRO A 372 13.29 -2.77 -17.15
C PRO A 372 14.18 -2.25 -18.26
N ASP A 373 13.70 -1.28 -19.04
CA ASP A 373 14.45 -0.66 -20.17
C ASP A 373 15.47 0.39 -19.71
N GLY A 374 15.67 0.58 -18.41
CA GLY A 374 16.64 1.51 -17.86
C GLY A 374 16.19 2.98 -17.82
N ARG A 375 14.89 3.23 -17.96
CA ARG A 375 14.35 4.61 -17.84
C ARG A 375 14.31 5.03 -16.37
N SER A 376 14.81 6.23 -16.08
CA SER A 376 14.66 6.83 -14.75
C SER A 376 13.24 7.37 -14.58
N ILE A 377 12.59 7.02 -13.51
CA ILE A 377 11.25 7.53 -13.13
C ILE A 377 11.39 8.94 -12.49
N GLN A 378 12.54 9.24 -11.85
CA GLN A 378 12.72 10.45 -11.05
C GLN A 378 12.47 11.72 -11.87
N ALA A 379 11.53 12.56 -11.40
CA ALA A 379 11.09 13.83 -11.98
C ALA A 379 10.46 13.74 -13.39
N THR A 380 10.38 12.53 -13.97
CA THR A 380 9.81 12.32 -15.32
C THR A 380 8.50 11.52 -15.27
N GLY A 381 8.37 10.57 -14.33
CA GLY A 381 7.22 9.70 -14.22
C GLY A 381 7.07 8.73 -15.40
N ILE A 382 5.91 8.09 -15.45
CA ILE A 382 5.48 7.23 -16.56
C ILE A 382 4.54 8.03 -17.45
N LYS A 383 4.91 8.14 -18.73
CA LYS A 383 4.07 8.74 -19.74
C LYS A 383 3.10 7.68 -20.24
N PRO A 384 1.77 7.94 -20.26
CA PRO A 384 0.83 6.96 -20.78
C PRO A 384 1.02 6.76 -22.30
N ASP A 385 0.74 5.54 -22.78
CA ASP A 385 0.73 5.21 -24.21
C ASP A 385 -0.42 5.91 -24.90
N ILE A 386 -1.57 6.02 -24.19
CA ILE A 386 -2.75 6.73 -24.65
C ILE A 386 -3.14 7.80 -23.62
N GLU A 387 -2.93 9.08 -23.99
CA GLU A 387 -3.35 10.19 -23.13
C GLU A 387 -4.89 10.32 -23.15
N VAL A 388 -5.50 10.17 -21.98
CA VAL A 388 -6.92 10.38 -21.74
C VAL A 388 -7.09 11.29 -20.53
N ARG A 389 -7.48 12.54 -20.77
CA ARG A 389 -7.72 13.50 -19.69
C ARG A 389 -9.05 13.23 -18.99
N PRO A 390 -9.17 13.51 -17.70
CA PRO A 390 -10.45 13.49 -17.01
C PRO A 390 -11.44 14.42 -17.74
N ALA A 391 -12.65 13.93 -17.99
CA ALA A 391 -13.70 14.70 -18.62
C ALA A 391 -15.06 14.28 -18.05
N GLU A 392 -15.97 15.21 -17.99
CA GLU A 392 -17.39 14.94 -17.74
C GLU A 392 -18.09 14.76 -19.09
N LEU A 393 -18.76 13.62 -19.25
CA LEU A 393 -19.56 13.34 -20.42
C LEU A 393 -20.94 13.98 -20.26
N THR A 394 -21.25 14.92 -21.13
CA THR A 394 -22.63 15.39 -21.31
C THR A 394 -23.23 14.67 -22.51
N GLU A 395 -24.18 13.79 -22.26
CA GLU A 395 -24.91 13.16 -23.33
C GLU A 395 -25.73 14.23 -24.05
N LEU A 396 -25.52 14.34 -25.35
CA LEU A 396 -26.38 15.20 -26.19
C LEU A 396 -27.75 14.50 -26.34
N ASP A 397 -28.83 15.24 -26.11
CA ASP A 397 -30.16 14.73 -26.41
C ASP A 397 -30.17 14.17 -27.83
N SER A 398 -30.10 12.84 -27.95
CA SER A 398 -30.23 12.18 -29.23
C SER A 398 -31.65 12.38 -29.70
N ARG A 399 -31.84 13.29 -30.66
CA ARG A 399 -33.09 13.29 -31.42
C ARG A 399 -33.23 11.89 -32.00
N PRO A 400 -34.37 11.22 -31.83
CA PRO A 400 -34.53 9.90 -32.39
C PRO A 400 -34.25 9.99 -33.89
N PHE A 401 -33.17 9.36 -34.32
CA PHE A 401 -32.94 9.19 -35.76
C PHE A 401 -33.99 8.23 -36.26
N PHE A 402 -34.74 8.63 -37.27
CA PHE A 402 -35.63 7.72 -37.96
C PHE A 402 -34.80 6.59 -38.57
N THR A 403 -35.13 5.38 -38.21
CA THR A 403 -34.51 4.15 -38.76
C THR A 403 -35.45 3.59 -39.82
N GLU A 404 -34.96 2.64 -40.63
CA GLU A 404 -35.81 1.94 -41.61
C GLU A 404 -37.07 1.34 -40.96
N ALA A 405 -36.94 0.84 -39.71
CA ALA A 405 -38.02 0.29 -38.90
C ALA A 405 -39.12 1.32 -38.53
N ASP A 406 -38.79 2.62 -38.58
CA ASP A 406 -39.75 3.70 -38.30
C ASP A 406 -40.51 4.18 -39.54
N LEU A 407 -40.16 3.67 -40.73
CA LEU A 407 -40.80 4.02 -41.99
C LEU A 407 -42.11 3.24 -42.18
N THR A 408 -43.14 3.93 -42.61
CA THR A 408 -44.42 3.27 -42.90
C THR A 408 -44.29 2.31 -44.07
N GLY A 409 -44.51 1.00 -43.82
CA GLY A 409 -44.42 -0.04 -44.84
C GLY A 409 -42.99 -0.61 -45.01
N HIS A 410 -42.10 -0.40 -44.06
CA HIS A 410 -40.76 -1.05 -44.07
C HIS A 410 -40.87 -2.58 -44.16
N LEU A 411 -39.84 -3.21 -44.73
CA LEU A 411 -39.75 -4.67 -44.76
C LEU A 411 -39.33 -5.20 -43.40
N THR A 412 -40.15 -6.07 -42.81
CA THR A 412 -39.84 -6.71 -41.52
C THR A 412 -38.62 -7.60 -41.63
N GLY A 413 -37.59 -7.32 -40.80
CA GLY A 413 -36.36 -8.15 -40.71
C GLY A 413 -36.57 -9.37 -39.79
N GLU A 414 -35.94 -10.50 -40.14
CA GLU A 414 -36.04 -11.75 -39.35
C GLU A 414 -35.59 -11.61 -37.88
N ASN A 415 -34.87 -10.53 -37.51
CA ASN A 415 -34.30 -10.28 -36.18
C ASN A 415 -34.74 -8.96 -35.56
N GLU A 416 -35.80 -8.32 -36.04
CA GLU A 416 -36.23 -6.98 -35.62
C GLU A 416 -36.61 -6.92 -34.13
N GLU A 417 -37.30 -7.94 -33.63
CA GLU A 417 -37.71 -8.04 -32.24
C GLU A 417 -36.48 -8.19 -31.29
N LYS A 418 -35.49 -9.01 -31.67
CA LYS A 418 -34.23 -9.15 -30.96
C LYS A 418 -33.41 -7.87 -30.96
N ALA A 419 -33.35 -7.16 -32.07
CA ALA A 419 -32.65 -5.89 -32.20
C ALA A 419 -33.28 -4.78 -31.33
N ARG A 420 -34.61 -4.79 -31.17
CA ARG A 420 -35.33 -3.89 -30.29
C ARG A 420 -35.09 -4.19 -28.82
N GLU A 421 -35.14 -5.45 -28.41
CA GLU A 421 -34.81 -5.89 -27.04
C GLU A 421 -33.35 -5.56 -26.67
N GLN A 422 -32.40 -5.74 -27.58
CA GLN A 422 -31.00 -5.37 -27.36
C GLN A 422 -30.80 -3.87 -27.19
N ARG A 423 -31.52 -3.02 -27.96
CA ARG A 423 -31.46 -1.56 -27.78
C ARG A 423 -32.05 -1.12 -26.44
N GLU A 424 -33.15 -1.74 -25.98
CA GLU A 424 -33.76 -1.45 -24.68
C GLU A 424 -32.87 -1.90 -23.51
N GLN A 425 -32.11 -3.03 -23.65
CA GLN A 425 -31.14 -3.46 -22.68
C GLN A 425 -29.90 -2.56 -22.65
N GLN A 426 -29.38 -2.14 -23.80
CA GLN A 426 -28.27 -1.20 -23.89
C GLN A 426 -28.59 0.13 -23.22
N ALA A 427 -29.78 0.70 -23.45
CA ALA A 427 -30.21 1.95 -22.83
C ALA A 427 -30.32 1.86 -21.29
N LYS A 428 -30.61 0.69 -20.74
CA LYS A 428 -30.61 0.45 -19.27
C LYS A 428 -29.20 0.29 -18.68
N THR A 429 -28.27 -0.26 -19.44
CA THR A 429 -26.89 -0.49 -19.01
C THR A 429 -26.08 0.81 -19.04
N GLU A 430 -26.44 1.79 -19.87
CA GLU A 430 -25.79 3.08 -20.00
C GLU A 430 -25.91 3.99 -18.75
N GLN A 431 -26.75 3.66 -17.78
CA GLN A 431 -26.91 4.39 -16.51
C GLN A 431 -25.96 3.95 -15.39
N SER A 432 -25.01 3.05 -15.64
CA SER A 432 -24.10 2.55 -14.61
C SER A 432 -23.05 3.60 -14.19
N ALA A 433 -22.50 3.49 -12.96
CA ALA A 433 -21.46 4.38 -12.45
C ALA A 433 -20.19 4.39 -13.34
N ALA A 434 -19.96 3.33 -14.12
CA ALA A 434 -18.88 3.25 -15.10
C ALA A 434 -19.01 4.27 -16.23
N ASN A 435 -20.24 4.71 -16.57
CA ASN A 435 -20.49 5.71 -17.61
C ASN A 435 -20.15 7.14 -17.20
N ARG A 436 -19.98 7.43 -15.91
CA ARG A 436 -19.56 8.75 -15.42
C ARG A 436 -18.04 8.94 -15.45
N ASP A 437 -17.28 7.85 -15.45
CA ASP A 437 -15.82 7.87 -15.52
C ASP A 437 -15.35 7.70 -16.97
N TYR A 438 -15.08 8.82 -17.62
CA TYR A 438 -14.65 8.84 -19.02
C TYR A 438 -13.40 8.03 -19.29
N GLN A 439 -12.41 8.06 -18.37
CA GLN A 439 -11.16 7.30 -18.53
C GLN A 439 -11.42 5.80 -18.44
N LEU A 440 -12.23 5.36 -17.47
CA LEU A 440 -12.59 3.95 -17.31
C LEU A 440 -13.40 3.45 -18.52
N ARG A 441 -14.34 4.25 -19.03
CA ARG A 441 -15.10 3.92 -20.24
C ARG A 441 -14.20 3.81 -21.47
N SER A 442 -13.21 4.70 -21.59
CA SER A 442 -12.23 4.66 -22.69
C SER A 442 -11.37 3.40 -22.63
N ALA A 443 -10.92 3.02 -21.42
CA ALA A 443 -10.19 1.77 -21.19
C ALA A 443 -11.00 0.54 -21.59
N LEU A 444 -12.26 0.47 -21.18
CA LEU A 444 -13.17 -0.63 -21.53
C LEU A 444 -13.39 -0.72 -23.05
N ASN A 445 -13.57 0.41 -23.73
CA ASN A 445 -13.73 0.44 -25.19
C ASN A 445 -12.48 -0.05 -25.91
N LEU A 446 -11.29 0.30 -25.41
CA LEU A 446 -10.03 -0.20 -25.93
C LEU A 446 -9.92 -1.73 -25.78
N LEU A 447 -10.22 -2.27 -24.58
CA LEU A 447 -10.20 -3.71 -24.32
C LEU A 447 -11.17 -4.47 -25.27
N LYS A 448 -12.38 -3.93 -25.48
CA LYS A 448 -13.34 -4.50 -26.43
C LYS A 448 -12.78 -4.52 -27.87
N GLY A 449 -12.12 -3.43 -28.27
CA GLY A 449 -11.45 -3.34 -29.57
C GLY A 449 -10.33 -4.38 -29.74
N MET A 450 -9.46 -4.50 -28.73
CA MET A 450 -8.38 -5.50 -28.71
C MET A 450 -8.93 -6.93 -28.81
N ARG A 451 -9.98 -7.24 -28.06
CA ARG A 451 -10.62 -8.58 -28.10
C ARG A 451 -11.21 -8.91 -29.47
N ILE A 452 -11.81 -7.93 -30.15
CA ILE A 452 -12.36 -8.12 -31.50
C ILE A 452 -11.23 -8.44 -32.51
N LEU A 453 -10.07 -7.79 -32.37
CA LEU A 453 -8.92 -8.01 -33.26
C LEU A 453 -8.29 -9.38 -33.01
N ASN A 454 -8.05 -9.76 -31.75
CA ASN A 454 -7.43 -11.05 -31.39
C ASN A 454 -8.29 -12.24 -31.83
N ARG A 455 -9.64 -12.16 -31.75
CA ARG A 455 -10.53 -13.21 -32.27
C ARG A 455 -10.37 -13.50 -33.78
N LYS A 456 -9.94 -12.50 -34.56
CA LYS A 456 -9.72 -12.68 -36.00
C LYS A 456 -8.43 -13.44 -36.29
N ASP A 457 -7.41 -13.28 -35.47
CA ASP A 457 -6.13 -13.97 -35.66
C ASP A 457 -6.28 -15.47 -35.33
N ASP A 458 -7.00 -15.83 -34.26
CA ASP A 458 -7.30 -17.22 -33.90
C ASP A 458 -8.10 -17.96 -35.00
N SER A 459 -9.07 -17.26 -35.63
CA SER A 459 -9.86 -17.85 -36.73
C SER A 459 -9.10 -17.97 -38.05
N GLY A 460 -8.03 -17.17 -38.24
CA GLY A 460 -7.17 -17.20 -39.43
C GLY A 460 -6.12 -18.33 -39.43
N GLN A 461 -5.72 -18.83 -38.27
CA GLN A 461 -4.78 -19.93 -38.13
C GLN A 461 -5.43 -21.30 -38.32
N GLN A 462 -6.69 -21.48 -37.88
CA GLN A 462 -7.43 -22.73 -38.09
C GLN A 462 -7.78 -23.02 -39.58
N GLY A 463 -7.74 -22.01 -40.45
CA GLY A 463 -8.02 -22.13 -41.87
C GLY A 463 -6.81 -22.48 -42.77
N LYS A 464 -5.60 -22.59 -42.21
CA LYS A 464 -4.37 -22.91 -42.99
C LYS A 464 -3.89 -24.33 -42.82
N ASP A 465 -4.47 -25.11 -41.90
CA ASP A 465 -4.12 -26.51 -41.63
C ASP A 465 -5.18 -27.52 -42.16
N GLN A 466 -6.01 -27.10 -43.12
CA GLN A 466 -6.91 -28.01 -43.85
C GLN A 466 -6.54 -28.11 -45.36
#